data_b4652a4a5a74a228b3ede030ed2359e7
#
_entry.id   b4652a4a5a74a228b3ede030ed2359e7
#
_cell.length_a   1.000
_cell.length_b   1.000
_cell.length_c   1.000
_cell.angle_alpha   90.00
_cell.angle_beta   90.00
_cell.angle_gamma   90.00
#
_symmetry.space_group_name_H-M   'P 1'
#
loop_
_entity.id
_entity.type
_entity.pdbx_description
1 polymer ?
#
loop_
_entity_poly.entity_id
_entity_poly.type
_entity_poly.pdbx_seq_one_letter_code
_entity_poly.pdbx_strand_id
1 'polypeptide(L)'
;PDMPTIDELSTEYQNLQDYKMISDNIVINSVVFKPLFGPKAAQALRATIKVIRAQNSTASTSEIKSAVLAEMNAYFSIDKWNFGDTFYFSELSAYLHSQLGSIISSVVLVPLDQQKSFGDLYEIRSQPNEIFANGATIDNIDVIEALTSTNLRTAPGSGVI
;
A
#
# COMPACT_ATOMS: atom_id res chain seq x y z
N PRO A 1 2.42 -46.57 16.82
CA PRO A 1 1.17 -46.57 16.89
C PRO A 1 0.54 -46.39 15.68
N ASP A 2 0.56 -47.19 14.72
CA ASP A 2 -0.57 -47.30 14.65
C ASP A 2 -1.23 -46.04 14.68
N MET A 3 -2.18 -46.18 15.28
CA MET A 3 -2.54 -44.97 15.78
C MET A 3 -1.42 -44.61 16.65
N PRO A 4 -0.86 -43.46 16.46
CA PRO A 4 0.16 -43.04 17.34
C PRO A 4 -0.30 -43.22 18.73
N THR A 5 0.51 -43.80 19.53
CA THR A 5 0.26 -43.81 20.93
C THR A 5 0.27 -42.38 21.41
N ILE A 6 -0.28 -42.20 22.56
CA ILE A 6 -0.23 -40.92 23.24
C ILE A 6 1.22 -40.42 23.34
N ASP A 7 2.13 -41.36 23.57
CA ASP A 7 3.55 -40.99 23.67
C ASP A 7 4.13 -40.54 22.34
N GLU A 8 3.74 -41.17 21.27
CA GLU A 8 4.21 -40.76 19.95
C GLU A 8 3.54 -39.49 19.51
N LEU A 9 2.26 -39.36 19.76
CA LEU A 9 1.55 -38.11 19.53
C LEU A 9 2.15 -37.00 20.36
N SER A 10 2.48 -37.29 21.62
CA SER A 10 3.13 -36.29 22.47
C SER A 10 4.49 -35.93 21.97
N THR A 11 5.26 -36.89 21.47
CA THR A 11 6.58 -36.61 20.93
C THR A 11 6.50 -35.79 19.66
N GLU A 12 5.63 -36.19 18.76
CA GLU A 12 5.42 -35.40 17.55
C GLU A 12 4.81 -34.05 17.87
N TYR A 13 3.90 -34.04 18.84
CA TYR A 13 3.29 -32.81 19.25
C TYR A 13 4.28 -31.90 19.95
N GLN A 14 5.25 -32.46 20.63
CA GLN A 14 6.32 -31.67 21.22
C GLN A 14 7.26 -31.12 20.17
N ASN A 15 7.55 -31.90 19.14
CA ASN A 15 8.28 -31.38 18.00
C ASN A 15 7.49 -30.25 17.34
N LEU A 16 6.20 -30.45 17.17
CA LEU A 16 5.31 -29.40 16.69
C LEU A 16 5.22 -28.24 17.65
N GLN A 17 5.30 -28.51 18.95
CA GLN A 17 5.31 -27.42 19.93
C GLN A 17 6.60 -26.65 19.97
N ASP A 18 7.72 -27.28 19.69
CA ASP A 18 8.96 -26.54 19.52
C ASP A 18 8.85 -25.60 18.33
N TYR A 19 8.32 -26.10 17.21
CA TYR A 19 7.98 -25.23 16.09
C TYR A 19 6.92 -24.22 16.46
N LYS A 20 5.92 -24.63 17.24
CA LYS A 20 4.86 -23.78 17.66
C LYS A 20 5.35 -22.71 18.64
N MET A 21 6.31 -23.02 19.49
CA MET A 21 6.89 -22.00 20.36
C MET A 21 7.65 -20.98 19.54
N ILE A 22 8.37 -21.39 18.53
CA ILE A 22 8.99 -20.48 17.59
C ILE A 22 7.89 -19.71 16.83
N SER A 23 6.85 -20.41 16.41
CA SER A 23 5.72 -19.79 15.76
C SER A 23 4.93 -18.88 16.68
N ASP A 24 4.78 -19.26 17.94
CA ASP A 24 4.10 -18.43 18.92
C ASP A 24 4.89 -17.17 19.22
N ASN A 25 6.21 -17.25 19.23
CA ASN A 25 7.05 -16.08 19.33
C ASN A 25 6.90 -15.21 18.10
N ILE A 26 6.79 -15.81 16.93
CA ILE A 26 6.53 -15.08 15.70
C ILE A 26 5.11 -14.53 15.70
N VAL A 27 4.14 -15.28 16.22
CA VAL A 27 2.73 -14.86 16.31
C VAL A 27 2.54 -13.79 17.39
N ILE A 28 3.29 -13.85 18.46
CA ILE A 28 3.30 -12.78 19.47
C ILE A 28 3.90 -11.50 18.87
N ASN A 29 4.85 -11.66 17.96
CA ASN A 29 5.36 -10.58 17.12
C ASN A 29 4.62 -10.56 15.80
N SER A 30 3.33 -10.79 15.83
CA SER A 30 2.51 -11.18 14.69
C SER A 30 2.81 -10.42 13.42
N VAL A 31 2.67 -11.13 12.31
CA VAL A 31 2.72 -10.56 10.97
C VAL A 31 1.59 -9.56 10.84
N VAL A 32 1.92 -8.34 10.50
CA VAL A 32 0.97 -7.25 10.35
C VAL A 32 1.05 -6.71 8.93
N PHE A 33 -0.10 -6.62 8.28
CA PHE A 33 -0.18 -5.87 7.04
C PHE A 33 -0.19 -4.38 7.37
N LYS A 34 0.63 -3.63 6.66
CA LYS A 34 0.69 -2.19 6.79
C LYS A 34 0.07 -1.57 5.54
N PRO A 35 -1.25 -1.31 5.56
CA PRO A 35 -1.89 -0.69 4.41
C PRO A 35 -1.46 0.76 4.27
N LEU A 36 -1.29 1.19 3.03
CA LEU A 36 -0.89 2.56 2.72
C LEU A 36 -2.02 3.29 2.01
N PHE A 37 -2.16 4.55 2.31
CA PHE A 37 -2.93 5.58 1.61
C PHE A 37 -4.44 5.55 1.81
N GLY A 38 -5.06 4.42 2.08
CA GLY A 38 -6.51 4.33 2.15
C GLY A 38 -7.08 4.46 3.56
N PRO A 39 -8.38 4.23 3.71
CA PRO A 39 -9.05 4.40 5.01
C PRO A 39 -8.60 3.41 6.06
N LYS A 40 -8.03 2.29 5.66
CA LYS A 40 -7.48 1.30 6.60
C LYS A 40 -6.04 1.62 7.01
N ALA A 41 -5.40 2.58 6.35
CA ALA A 41 -4.07 3.01 6.71
C ALA A 41 -4.09 3.79 8.01
N ALA A 42 -2.96 3.80 8.72
CA ALA A 42 -2.77 4.71 9.84
C ALA A 42 -2.98 6.15 9.37
N GLN A 43 -3.52 6.98 10.22
CA GLN A 43 -3.90 8.34 9.84
C GLN A 43 -2.75 9.10 9.16
N ALA A 44 -1.55 8.96 9.70
CA ALA A 44 -0.37 9.63 9.15
C ALA A 44 0.04 9.11 7.76
N LEU A 45 -0.48 7.96 7.35
CA LEU A 45 -0.15 7.32 6.07
C LEU A 45 -1.28 7.44 5.05
N ARG A 46 -2.36 8.12 5.41
CA ARG A 46 -3.48 8.34 4.48
C ARG A 46 -3.13 9.44 3.50
N ALA A 47 -3.47 9.18 2.26
CA ALA A 47 -3.17 10.13 1.18
C ALA A 47 -4.20 10.05 0.08
N THR A 48 -4.27 11.12 -0.69
CA THR A 48 -4.90 11.11 -2.00
C THR A 48 -3.82 10.90 -3.04
N ILE A 49 -4.07 10.00 -3.96
CA ILE A 49 -3.19 9.76 -5.09
C ILE A 49 -3.71 10.62 -6.24
N LYS A 50 -3.04 11.72 -6.50
CA LYS A 50 -3.42 12.60 -7.59
C LYS A 50 -2.67 12.19 -8.84
N VAL A 51 -3.43 11.95 -9.89
CA VAL A 51 -2.92 11.45 -11.15
C VAL A 51 -3.18 12.51 -12.22
N ILE A 52 -2.14 12.89 -12.91
CA ILE A 52 -2.29 13.85 -14.00
C ILE A 52 -2.58 13.07 -15.27
N ARG A 53 -3.69 13.40 -15.92
CA ARG A 53 -4.07 12.80 -17.20
C ARG A 53 -3.02 13.13 -18.26
N ALA A 54 -2.68 12.16 -19.09
CA ALA A 54 -1.84 12.41 -20.25
C ALA A 54 -2.61 13.27 -21.26
N GLN A 55 -1.92 14.21 -21.86
CA GLN A 55 -2.55 15.18 -22.78
C GLN A 55 -3.35 14.54 -23.90
N ASN A 56 -2.85 13.45 -24.43
CA ASN A 56 -3.47 12.79 -25.57
C ASN A 56 -4.33 11.60 -25.16
N SER A 57 -4.60 11.44 -23.86
CA SER A 57 -5.40 10.32 -23.39
C SER A 57 -6.88 10.56 -23.64
N THR A 58 -7.53 9.56 -24.22
CA THR A 58 -8.98 9.53 -24.38
C THR A 58 -9.67 8.75 -23.27
N ALA A 59 -8.91 8.20 -22.33
CA ALA A 59 -9.47 7.43 -21.23
C ALA A 59 -10.33 8.32 -20.32
N SER A 60 -11.44 7.78 -19.87
CA SER A 60 -12.29 8.49 -18.92
C SER A 60 -11.65 8.55 -17.55
N THR A 61 -12.15 9.44 -16.71
CA THR A 61 -11.69 9.52 -15.31
C THR A 61 -11.85 8.19 -14.60
N SER A 62 -12.97 7.49 -14.81
CA SER A 62 -13.21 6.19 -14.18
C SER A 62 -12.23 5.13 -14.67
N GLU A 63 -11.93 5.12 -15.94
CA GLU A 63 -10.95 4.19 -16.53
C GLU A 63 -9.56 4.42 -15.95
N ILE A 64 -9.16 5.68 -15.83
CA ILE A 64 -7.86 6.01 -15.26
C ILE A 64 -7.80 5.59 -13.79
N LYS A 65 -8.82 5.90 -13.01
CA LYS A 65 -8.88 5.50 -11.59
C LYS A 65 -8.80 3.98 -11.43
N SER A 66 -9.56 3.25 -12.22
CA SER A 66 -9.57 1.79 -12.17
C SER A 66 -8.23 1.20 -12.58
N ALA A 67 -7.61 1.74 -13.60
CA ALA A 67 -6.30 1.29 -14.06
C ALA A 67 -5.22 1.57 -13.01
N VAL A 68 -5.22 2.75 -12.42
CA VAL A 68 -4.27 3.09 -11.36
C VAL A 68 -4.44 2.17 -10.16
N LEU A 69 -5.68 1.94 -9.74
CA LEU A 69 -5.95 1.06 -8.61
C LEU A 69 -5.49 -0.38 -8.89
N ALA A 70 -5.75 -0.88 -10.09
CA ALA A 70 -5.31 -2.22 -10.49
C ALA A 70 -3.79 -2.34 -10.45
N GLU A 71 -3.08 -1.35 -10.96
CA GLU A 71 -1.61 -1.36 -10.95
C GLU A 71 -1.05 -1.18 -9.53
N MET A 72 -1.70 -0.42 -8.68
CA MET A 72 -1.31 -0.32 -7.28
C MET A 72 -1.49 -1.66 -6.56
N ASN A 73 -2.57 -2.37 -6.83
CA ASN A 73 -2.78 -3.70 -6.27
C ASN A 73 -1.70 -4.67 -6.75
N ALA A 74 -1.29 -4.58 -8.00
CA ALA A 74 -0.21 -5.39 -8.53
C ALA A 74 1.15 -5.01 -7.92
N TYR A 75 1.40 -3.73 -7.72
CA TYR A 75 2.63 -3.25 -7.10
C TYR A 75 2.77 -3.73 -5.66
N PHE A 76 1.68 -3.72 -4.91
CA PHE A 76 1.66 -4.14 -3.52
C PHE A 76 1.29 -5.61 -3.34
N SER A 77 1.40 -6.42 -4.38
CA SER A 77 1.15 -7.85 -4.22
C SER A 77 2.16 -8.46 -3.23
N ILE A 78 1.66 -9.39 -2.42
CA ILE A 78 2.41 -9.91 -1.28
C ILE A 78 3.73 -10.58 -1.65
N ASP A 79 3.81 -11.13 -2.85
CA ASP A 79 5.01 -11.79 -3.35
C ASP A 79 6.14 -10.83 -3.75
N LYS A 80 5.84 -9.53 -3.80
CA LYS A 80 6.82 -8.52 -4.20
C LYS A 80 7.44 -7.79 -3.01
N TRP A 81 6.93 -8.01 -1.81
CA TRP A 81 7.36 -7.30 -0.62
C TRP A 81 7.84 -8.25 0.44
N ASN A 82 8.77 -7.78 1.25
CA ASN A 82 9.31 -8.51 2.40
C ASN A 82 9.02 -7.74 3.68
N PHE A 83 9.09 -8.44 4.79
CA PHE A 83 8.95 -7.80 6.09
C PHE A 83 10.08 -6.80 6.32
N GLY A 84 9.73 -5.66 6.86
CA GLY A 84 10.71 -4.63 7.17
C GLY A 84 11.18 -3.82 5.97
N ASP A 85 10.58 -4.01 4.81
CA ASP A 85 10.92 -3.23 3.62
C ASP A 85 10.60 -1.76 3.81
N THR A 86 11.24 -0.93 3.01
CA THR A 86 10.96 0.50 2.94
C THR A 86 10.26 0.78 1.62
N PHE A 87 9.18 1.54 1.70
CA PHE A 87 8.46 2.02 0.53
C PHE A 87 9.04 3.36 0.08
N TYR A 88 9.27 3.48 -1.21
CA TYR A 88 9.69 4.74 -1.84
C TYR A 88 8.65 5.13 -2.89
N PHE A 89 8.08 6.32 -2.74
CA PHE A 89 7.10 6.81 -3.70
C PHE A 89 7.68 6.93 -5.11
N SER A 90 8.95 7.28 -5.23
CA SER A 90 9.59 7.38 -6.54
C SER A 90 9.54 6.06 -7.32
N GLU A 91 9.64 4.94 -6.63
CA GLU A 91 9.53 3.62 -7.26
C GLU A 91 8.10 3.32 -7.70
N LEU A 92 7.12 3.63 -6.86
CA LEU A 92 5.71 3.48 -7.22
C LEU A 92 5.36 4.38 -8.41
N SER A 93 5.80 5.62 -8.38
CA SER A 93 5.54 6.57 -9.46
C SER A 93 6.16 6.09 -10.78
N ALA A 94 7.40 5.62 -10.74
CA ALA A 94 8.05 5.06 -11.92
C ALA A 94 7.32 3.83 -12.44
N TYR A 95 6.88 2.95 -11.54
CA TYR A 95 6.12 1.77 -11.92
C TYR A 95 4.79 2.15 -12.61
N LEU A 96 4.03 3.03 -11.98
CA LEU A 96 2.75 3.47 -12.55
C LEU A 96 2.96 4.15 -13.90
N HIS A 97 4.00 4.97 -14.02
CA HIS A 97 4.31 5.63 -15.28
C HIS A 97 4.70 4.62 -16.37
N SER A 98 5.45 3.58 -16.01
CA SER A 98 5.84 2.55 -16.98
C SER A 98 4.63 1.73 -17.46
N GLN A 99 3.65 1.48 -16.57
CA GLN A 99 2.47 0.68 -16.91
C GLN A 99 1.38 1.52 -17.59
N LEU A 100 1.23 2.75 -17.21
CA LEU A 100 0.09 3.59 -17.58
C LEU A 100 0.49 4.87 -18.31
N GLY A 101 1.71 4.95 -18.82
CA GLY A 101 2.23 6.17 -19.45
C GLY A 101 1.45 6.68 -20.64
N SER A 102 0.57 5.85 -21.23
CA SER A 102 -0.31 6.28 -22.32
C SER A 102 -1.53 7.06 -21.83
N ILE A 103 -1.91 6.89 -20.56
CA ILE A 103 -3.12 7.53 -20.03
C ILE A 103 -2.82 8.51 -18.89
N ILE A 104 -1.66 8.38 -18.25
CA ILE A 104 -1.24 9.31 -17.20
C ILE A 104 0.14 9.90 -17.52
N SER A 105 0.35 11.12 -17.10
CA SER A 105 1.65 11.77 -17.26
C SER A 105 2.44 11.85 -15.97
N SER A 106 1.78 11.86 -14.82
CA SER A 106 2.44 11.98 -13.53
C SER A 106 1.53 11.53 -12.40
N VAL A 107 2.14 11.20 -11.27
CA VAL A 107 1.43 10.80 -10.05
C VAL A 107 2.02 11.56 -8.87
N VAL A 108 1.17 12.01 -7.97
CA VAL A 108 1.57 12.74 -6.77
C VAL A 108 0.78 12.21 -5.58
N LEU A 109 1.43 12.07 -4.43
CA LEU A 109 0.77 11.76 -3.16
C LEU A 109 0.51 13.05 -2.39
N VAL A 110 -0.73 13.25 -2.00
CA VAL A 110 -1.12 14.39 -1.16
C VAL A 110 -1.57 13.85 0.20
N PRO A 111 -0.84 14.14 1.28
CA PRO A 111 -1.23 13.68 2.62
C PRO A 111 -2.61 14.21 3.01
N LEU A 112 -3.39 13.34 3.66
CA LEU A 112 -4.66 13.76 4.27
C LEU A 112 -4.45 14.34 5.66
N ASP A 113 -3.38 13.97 6.32
CA ASP A 113 -3.04 14.56 7.61
C ASP A 113 -2.42 15.94 7.37
N GLN A 114 -3.10 16.96 7.88
CA GLN A 114 -2.67 18.34 7.69
C GLN A 114 -1.35 18.68 8.36
N GLN A 115 -0.92 17.84 9.29
CA GLN A 115 0.38 18.01 9.95
C GLN A 115 1.53 17.42 9.13
N LYS A 116 1.19 16.66 8.09
CA LYS A 116 2.19 16.04 7.22
C LYS A 116 2.46 16.90 6.01
N SER A 117 3.71 16.97 5.63
CA SER A 117 4.08 17.65 4.40
C SER A 117 4.00 16.68 3.22
N PHE A 118 4.00 17.26 2.04
CA PHE A 118 4.02 16.54 0.79
C PHE A 118 5.13 15.47 0.73
N GLY A 119 6.29 15.77 1.29
CA GLY A 119 7.44 14.86 1.26
C GLY A 119 7.40 13.76 2.30
N ASP A 120 6.53 13.84 3.30
CA ASP A 120 6.53 12.87 4.41
C ASP A 120 6.11 11.46 3.99
N LEU A 121 5.42 11.32 2.87
CA LEU A 121 5.00 10.03 2.34
C LEU A 121 5.92 9.48 1.25
N TYR A 122 7.02 10.14 0.97
CA TYR A 122 7.94 9.68 -0.08
C TYR A 122 8.80 8.50 0.35
N GLU A 123 9.03 8.37 1.64
CA GLU A 123 9.74 7.23 2.21
C GLU A 123 8.97 6.75 3.43
N ILE A 124 8.47 5.53 3.39
CA ILE A 124 7.73 4.94 4.50
C ILE A 124 8.41 3.64 4.89
N ARG A 125 8.82 3.53 6.14
CA ARG A 125 9.49 2.35 6.66
C ARG A 125 8.49 1.47 7.37
N SER A 126 8.68 0.16 7.24
CA SER A 126 7.91 -0.82 7.99
C SER A 126 8.75 -1.40 9.12
N GLN A 127 8.07 -1.93 10.13
CA GLN A 127 8.71 -2.68 11.19
C GLN A 127 9.09 -4.08 10.69
N PRO A 128 10.00 -4.79 11.38
CA PRO A 128 10.42 -6.13 10.94
C PRO A 128 9.29 -7.15 10.81
N ASN A 129 8.17 -6.93 11.47
CA ASN A 129 6.98 -7.80 11.39
C ASN A 129 5.90 -7.26 10.49
N GLU A 130 6.13 -6.15 9.83
CA GLU A 130 5.15 -5.52 8.95
C GLU A 130 5.48 -5.75 7.48
N ILE A 131 4.45 -5.94 6.68
CA ILE A 131 4.56 -6.01 5.23
C ILE A 131 3.56 -5.02 4.62
N PHE A 132 4.00 -4.30 3.61
CA PHE A 132 3.14 -3.31 2.97
C PHE A 132 2.01 -3.96 2.19
N ALA A 133 0.88 -3.28 2.15
CA ALA A 133 -0.28 -3.65 1.36
C ALA A 133 -0.92 -2.39 0.79
N ASN A 134 -1.64 -2.56 -0.31
CA ASN A 134 -2.40 -1.46 -0.85
C ASN A 134 -3.64 -1.23 0.01
N GLY A 135 -3.71 -0.06 0.62
CA GLY A 135 -4.89 0.38 1.36
C GLY A 135 -5.77 1.34 0.57
N ALA A 136 -5.28 1.80 -0.58
CA ALA A 136 -6.03 2.78 -1.38
C ALA A 136 -7.27 2.15 -2.01
N THR A 137 -8.30 2.95 -2.12
CA THR A 137 -9.53 2.61 -2.83
C THR A 137 -9.69 3.56 -4.01
N ILE A 138 -10.70 3.32 -4.82
CA ILE A 138 -11.01 4.18 -5.96
C ILE A 138 -11.23 5.64 -5.53
N ASP A 139 -11.76 5.83 -4.33
CA ASP A 139 -12.05 7.17 -3.79
C ASP A 139 -10.80 7.93 -3.38
N ASN A 140 -9.69 7.24 -3.23
CA ASN A 140 -8.41 7.88 -2.88
C ASN A 140 -7.65 8.35 -4.11
N ILE A 141 -8.14 8.05 -5.30
CA ILE A 141 -7.50 8.41 -6.56
C ILE A 141 -8.27 9.57 -7.18
N ASP A 142 -7.54 10.63 -7.46
CA ASP A 142 -8.10 11.85 -8.04
C ASP A 142 -7.37 12.14 -9.35
N VAL A 143 -8.13 12.31 -10.42
CA VAL A 143 -7.58 12.59 -11.75
C VAL A 143 -7.68 14.08 -12.01
N ILE A 144 -6.55 14.70 -12.32
CA ILE A 144 -6.46 16.13 -12.55
C ILE A 144 -5.78 16.40 -13.89
N GLU A 145 -6.00 17.58 -14.43
CA GLU A 145 -5.44 17.95 -15.73
C GLU A 145 -4.05 18.58 -15.59
N ALA A 146 -3.78 19.22 -14.47
CA ALA A 146 -2.49 19.85 -14.25
C ALA A 146 -2.21 19.98 -12.75
N LEU A 147 -0.92 20.01 -12.40
CA LEU A 147 -0.52 20.30 -11.03
C LEU A 147 -0.68 21.77 -10.72
N THR A 148 -1.40 22.06 -9.69
CA THR A 148 -1.51 23.42 -9.13
C THR A 148 -1.26 23.35 -7.63
N SER A 149 -0.90 24.46 -7.03
CA SER A 149 -0.72 24.52 -5.58
C SER A 149 -1.98 24.09 -4.83
N THR A 150 -3.13 24.40 -5.37
CA THR A 150 -4.42 23.99 -4.79
C THR A 150 -4.58 22.46 -4.86
N ASN A 151 -4.32 21.88 -6.02
CA ASN A 151 -4.43 20.43 -6.20
C ASN A 151 -3.48 19.64 -5.30
N LEU A 152 -2.34 20.22 -4.99
CA LEU A 152 -1.35 19.56 -4.13
C LEU A 152 -1.73 19.61 -2.66
N ARG A 153 -2.49 20.60 -2.24
CA ARG A 153 -2.78 20.83 -0.82
C ARG A 153 -4.18 20.44 -0.41
N THR A 154 -5.06 20.23 -1.37
CA THR A 154 -6.47 20.02 -1.09
C THR A 154 -6.85 18.60 -1.41
N ALA A 155 -7.45 17.91 -0.43
CA ALA A 155 -7.99 16.57 -0.67
C ALA A 155 -9.22 16.67 -1.59
N PRO A 156 -9.57 15.56 -2.30
CA PRO A 156 -10.77 15.55 -3.12
C PRO A 156 -11.99 15.89 -2.29
N GLY A 157 -12.86 16.72 -2.84
CA GLY A 157 -14.08 17.13 -2.16
C GLY A 157 -13.89 18.21 -1.11
N SER A 158 -12.66 18.63 -0.82
CA SER A 158 -12.42 19.77 0.04
C SER A 158 -12.86 21.04 -0.65
N GLY A 159 -13.44 21.94 0.10
CA GLY A 159 -13.77 23.23 -0.43
C GLY A 159 -12.52 23.93 -0.92
N VAL A 160 -12.54 24.34 -2.16
CA VAL A 160 -11.46 25.10 -2.75
C VAL A 160 -11.92 26.52 -2.87
N ILE A 161 -11.11 27.35 -2.44
CA ILE A 161 -11.46 28.75 -2.50
C ILE A 161 -10.82 29.41 -3.69
#